data_f3ade520e3c76bde8e819787c60f6e8d
#
_entry.id   f3ade520e3c76bde8e819787c60f6e8d
#
_cell.length_a   1.000
_cell.length_b   1.000
_cell.length_c   1.000
_cell.angle_alpha   90.00
_cell.angle_beta   90.00
_cell.angle_gamma   90.00
#
_symmetry.space_group_name_H-M   'P 1'
#
loop_
_entity.id
_entity.type
_entity.pdbx_description
1 polymer ?
#
loop_
_entity_poly.entity_id
_entity_poly.type
_entity_poly.pdbx_seq_one_letter_code
_entity_poly.pdbx_strand_id
1 'polypeptide(L)'
;MLLIALLVAAAPMQPQSQAQMTRSAGTGYAQADAAMTAQWKRTYAYMKRRDAQDTSRGGGFGFAGSLLESQRAWLKFRDTQCVIEGGQYAGGSAQGMTIAGCRTGLTKARTAQLKSMMWYQ
;
A
#
# COMPACT_ATOMS: atom_id res chain seq x y z
N MET A 1 -58.69 -13.55 3.88
CA MET A 1 -57.30 -13.43 3.39
C MET A 1 -56.39 -13.07 4.55
N LEU A 2 -55.62 -14.04 5.05
CA LEU A 2 -54.63 -13.80 6.12
C LEU A 2 -53.33 -13.31 5.43
N LEU A 3 -52.95 -12.05 5.70
CA LEU A 3 -51.62 -11.51 5.34
C LEU A 3 -50.64 -12.02 6.39
N ILE A 4 -49.84 -13.02 6.02
CA ILE A 4 -48.68 -13.44 6.83
C ILE A 4 -47.56 -12.40 6.56
N ALA A 5 -47.38 -11.50 7.52
CA ALA A 5 -46.23 -10.61 7.51
C ALA A 5 -44.97 -11.44 7.86
N LEU A 6 -44.13 -11.70 6.88
CA LEU A 6 -42.77 -12.26 7.10
C LEU A 6 -41.93 -11.17 7.78
N LEU A 7 -41.76 -11.28 9.10
CA LEU A 7 -40.75 -10.54 9.85
C LEU A 7 -39.39 -11.13 9.48
N VAL A 8 -38.68 -10.45 8.58
CA VAL A 8 -37.24 -10.70 8.35
C VAL A 8 -36.52 -10.14 9.57
N ALA A 9 -36.20 -11.01 10.52
CA ALA A 9 -35.33 -10.66 11.63
C ALA A 9 -33.92 -10.43 11.06
N ALA A 10 -33.47 -9.17 11.09
CA ALA A 10 -32.08 -8.86 10.79
C ALA A 10 -31.19 -9.52 11.86
N ALA A 11 -30.31 -10.44 11.46
CA ALA A 11 -29.35 -11.04 12.37
C ALA A 11 -28.42 -9.95 12.92
N PRO A 12 -28.16 -9.88 14.26
CA PRO A 12 -27.23 -8.90 14.81
C PRO A 12 -25.83 -9.13 14.24
N MET A 13 -25.19 -8.07 13.73
CA MET A 13 -23.78 -8.12 13.34
C MET A 13 -22.95 -8.38 14.58
N GLN A 14 -22.23 -9.51 14.60
CA GLN A 14 -21.30 -9.81 15.67
C GLN A 14 -20.02 -8.96 15.51
N PRO A 15 -19.50 -8.36 16.61
CA PRO A 15 -18.25 -7.62 16.54
C PRO A 15 -17.10 -8.55 16.17
N GLN A 16 -16.20 -8.07 15.31
CA GLN A 16 -14.98 -8.79 14.97
C GLN A 16 -14.07 -8.93 16.19
N SER A 17 -13.47 -10.11 16.35
CA SER A 17 -12.42 -10.29 17.34
C SER A 17 -11.14 -9.52 16.92
N GLN A 18 -10.25 -9.24 17.89
CA GLN A 18 -8.96 -8.61 17.61
C GLN A 18 -8.15 -9.43 16.60
N ALA A 19 -8.18 -10.76 16.70
CA ALA A 19 -7.47 -11.62 15.76
C ALA A 19 -8.03 -11.51 14.33
N GLN A 20 -9.35 -11.40 14.18
CA GLN A 20 -10.00 -11.18 12.88
C GLN A 20 -9.65 -9.81 12.29
N MET A 21 -9.65 -8.77 13.11
CA MET A 21 -9.25 -7.41 12.68
C MET A 21 -7.79 -7.36 12.26
N THR A 22 -6.90 -8.03 12.97
CA THR A 22 -5.48 -8.11 12.63
C THR A 22 -5.28 -8.85 11.31
N ARG A 23 -5.99 -9.97 11.07
CA ARG A 23 -5.95 -10.68 9.79
C ARG A 23 -6.47 -9.83 8.63
N SER A 24 -7.57 -9.13 8.83
CA SER A 24 -8.14 -8.23 7.81
C SER A 24 -7.17 -7.10 7.46
N ALA A 25 -6.52 -6.51 8.45
CA ALA A 25 -5.50 -5.49 8.24
C ALA A 25 -4.29 -6.02 7.47
N GLY A 26 -3.84 -7.24 7.78
CA GLY A 26 -2.76 -7.92 7.06
C GLY A 26 -3.11 -8.22 5.61
N THR A 27 -4.34 -8.65 5.34
CA THR A 27 -4.86 -8.86 3.98
C THR A 27 -4.90 -7.54 3.19
N GLY A 28 -5.37 -6.47 3.81
CA GLY A 28 -5.38 -5.14 3.20
C GLY A 28 -3.98 -4.65 2.84
N TYR A 29 -3.02 -4.87 3.72
CA TYR A 29 -1.61 -4.56 3.44
C TYR A 29 -1.06 -5.38 2.26
N ALA A 30 -1.30 -6.69 2.24
CA ALA A 30 -0.84 -7.55 1.15
C ALA A 30 -1.39 -7.12 -0.20
N GLN A 31 -2.67 -6.73 -0.27
CA GLN A 31 -3.29 -6.20 -1.48
C GLN A 31 -2.67 -4.87 -1.92
N ALA A 32 -2.45 -3.95 -0.98
CA ALA A 32 -1.82 -2.66 -1.26
C ALA A 32 -0.37 -2.83 -1.76
N ASP A 33 0.39 -3.75 -1.16
CA ASP A 33 1.76 -4.06 -1.56
C ASP A 33 1.83 -4.67 -2.96
N ALA A 34 0.91 -5.57 -3.30
CA ALA A 34 0.80 -6.14 -4.64
C ALA A 34 0.49 -5.07 -5.70
N ALA A 35 -0.41 -4.14 -5.40
CA ALA A 35 -0.75 -3.03 -6.29
C ALA A 35 0.44 -2.09 -6.48
N MET A 36 1.18 -1.79 -5.41
CA MET A 36 2.41 -0.99 -5.49
C MET A 36 3.48 -1.67 -6.32
N THR A 37 3.68 -2.98 -6.14
CA THR A 37 4.65 -3.74 -6.91
C THR A 37 4.34 -3.70 -8.41
N ALA A 38 3.07 -3.83 -8.78
CA ALA A 38 2.64 -3.70 -10.17
C ALA A 38 2.90 -2.30 -10.72
N GLN A 39 2.57 -1.27 -9.96
CA GLN A 39 2.83 0.12 -10.37
C GLN A 39 4.34 0.43 -10.44
N TRP A 40 5.11 -0.08 -9.49
CA TRP A 40 6.57 0.03 -9.51
C TRP A 40 7.16 -0.47 -10.83
N LYS A 41 6.76 -1.68 -11.27
CA LYS A 41 7.25 -2.27 -12.52
C LYS A 41 6.95 -1.38 -13.72
N ARG A 42 5.75 -0.82 -13.78
CA ARG A 42 5.34 0.08 -14.88
C ARG A 42 6.14 1.38 -14.86
N THR A 43 6.26 2.02 -13.71
CA THR A 43 6.96 3.29 -13.58
C THR A 43 8.46 3.14 -13.82
N TYR A 44 9.06 2.07 -13.29
CA TYR A 44 10.48 1.79 -13.53
C TYR A 44 10.77 1.53 -15.01
N ALA A 45 9.95 0.75 -15.69
CA ALA A 45 10.08 0.54 -17.14
C ALA A 45 9.93 1.85 -17.92
N TYR A 46 8.99 2.70 -17.53
CA TYR A 46 8.81 4.02 -18.11
C TYR A 46 10.09 4.88 -17.96
N MET A 47 10.67 4.92 -16.77
CA MET A 47 11.89 5.70 -16.50
C MET A 47 13.08 5.17 -17.29
N LYS A 48 13.21 3.85 -17.45
CA LYS A 48 14.26 3.25 -18.29
C LYS A 48 14.10 3.68 -19.75
N ARG A 49 12.88 3.70 -20.28
CA ARG A 49 12.62 4.18 -21.65
C ARG A 49 12.95 5.66 -21.78
N ARG A 50 12.60 6.47 -20.77
CA ARG A 50 12.94 7.90 -20.77
C ARG A 50 14.45 8.11 -20.85
N ASP A 51 15.22 7.38 -20.04
CA ASP A 51 16.67 7.45 -20.05
C ASP A 51 17.25 7.02 -21.43
N ALA A 52 16.70 5.94 -22.00
CA ALA A 52 17.16 5.43 -23.30
C ALA A 52 16.87 6.40 -24.47
N GLN A 53 15.79 7.18 -24.37
CA GLN A 53 15.41 8.17 -25.39
C GLN A 53 16.18 9.48 -25.27
N ASP A 54 16.79 9.76 -24.13
CA ASP A 54 17.57 10.98 -23.91
C ASP A 54 18.99 10.81 -24.41
N THR A 55 19.25 11.25 -25.62
CA THR A 55 20.56 11.20 -26.23
C THR A 55 21.44 12.43 -25.93
N SER A 56 20.87 13.44 -25.27
CA SER A 56 21.55 14.72 -25.02
C SER A 56 22.61 14.65 -23.92
N ARG A 57 22.59 13.59 -23.08
CA ARG A 57 23.43 13.46 -21.89
C ARG A 57 24.27 12.19 -21.85
N GLY A 58 24.45 11.52 -23.00
CA GLY A 58 25.34 10.35 -23.09
C GLY A 58 24.86 9.16 -22.24
N GLY A 59 23.56 8.89 -22.19
CA GLY A 59 22.99 7.76 -21.44
C GLY A 59 21.76 8.10 -20.61
N GLY A 60 21.21 9.28 -20.84
CA GLY A 60 20.02 9.77 -20.19
C GLY A 60 20.30 10.53 -18.88
N PHE A 61 19.24 11.03 -18.27
CA PHE A 61 19.31 11.78 -17.02
C PHE A 61 19.66 10.89 -15.82
N GLY A 62 19.28 9.60 -15.87
CA GLY A 62 19.44 8.67 -14.75
C GLY A 62 18.19 8.51 -13.89
N PHE A 63 17.03 8.72 -14.49
CA PHE A 63 15.75 8.59 -13.78
C PHE A 63 15.56 7.19 -13.18
N ALA A 64 15.86 6.14 -13.93
CA ALA A 64 15.66 4.77 -13.46
C ALA A 64 16.52 4.44 -12.24
N GLY A 65 17.80 4.82 -12.26
CA GLY A 65 18.69 4.61 -11.11
C GLY A 65 18.24 5.37 -9.87
N SER A 66 17.87 6.64 -10.03
CA SER A 66 17.37 7.46 -8.93
C SER A 66 16.05 6.93 -8.38
N LEU A 67 15.15 6.45 -9.24
CA LEU A 67 13.89 5.86 -8.82
C LEU A 67 14.13 4.58 -8.01
N LEU A 68 15.07 3.73 -8.44
CA LEU A 68 15.42 2.50 -7.70
C LEU A 68 15.93 2.82 -6.29
N GLU A 69 16.82 3.78 -6.16
CA GLU A 69 17.31 4.23 -4.84
C GLU A 69 16.22 4.82 -4.00
N SER A 70 15.37 5.65 -4.60
CA SER A 70 14.21 6.24 -3.93
C SER A 70 13.27 5.17 -3.39
N GLN A 71 12.98 4.13 -4.18
CA GLN A 71 12.11 3.04 -3.76
C GLN A 71 12.71 2.24 -2.61
N ARG A 72 14.00 1.95 -2.65
CA ARG A 72 14.69 1.26 -1.56
C ARG A 72 14.66 2.06 -0.26
N ALA A 73 14.93 3.35 -0.34
CA ALA A 73 14.88 4.25 0.83
C ALA A 73 13.45 4.37 1.38
N TRP A 74 12.47 4.43 0.47
CA TRP A 74 11.06 4.50 0.86
C TRP A 74 10.58 3.23 1.57
N LEU A 75 10.95 2.06 1.09
CA LEU A 75 10.61 0.78 1.74
C LEU A 75 11.16 0.73 3.17
N LYS A 76 12.39 1.17 3.37
CA LYS A 76 12.99 1.26 4.70
C LYS A 76 12.25 2.26 5.59
N PHE A 77 11.93 3.43 5.06
CA PHE A 77 11.14 4.43 5.77
C PHE A 77 9.77 3.89 6.19
N ARG A 78 9.04 3.27 5.25
CA ARG A 78 7.73 2.68 5.55
C ARG A 78 7.81 1.73 6.72
N ASP A 79 8.73 0.78 6.66
CA ASP A 79 8.78 -0.29 7.64
C ASP A 79 9.22 0.22 9.02
N THR A 80 10.19 1.12 9.07
CA THR A 80 10.65 1.72 10.34
C THR A 80 9.63 2.69 10.92
N GLN A 81 8.99 3.52 10.09
CA GLN A 81 7.95 4.44 10.54
C GLN A 81 6.77 3.70 11.15
N CYS A 82 6.35 2.60 10.52
CA CYS A 82 5.21 1.83 11.02
C CYS A 82 5.51 1.07 12.32
N VAL A 83 6.76 0.71 12.57
CA VAL A 83 7.19 0.21 13.90
C VAL A 83 6.94 1.27 14.97
N ILE A 84 7.28 2.53 14.69
CA ILE A 84 7.06 3.63 15.63
C ILE A 84 5.56 3.80 15.92
N GLU A 85 4.73 3.83 14.87
CA GLU A 85 3.28 4.01 15.06
C GLU A 85 2.65 2.85 15.82
N GLY A 86 3.05 1.62 15.54
CA GLY A 86 2.62 0.45 16.29
C GLY A 86 3.08 0.47 17.76
N GLY A 87 4.17 1.15 18.03
CA GLY A 87 4.75 1.29 19.36
C GLY A 87 3.84 1.98 20.37
N GLN A 88 2.84 2.75 19.92
CA GLN A 88 1.80 3.31 20.80
C GLN A 88 1.05 2.21 21.56
N TYR A 89 0.99 1.01 21.00
CA TYR A 89 0.30 -0.15 21.55
C TYR A 89 1.28 -1.28 21.89
N ALA A 90 2.53 -0.95 22.17
CA ALA A 90 3.59 -1.91 22.41
C ALA A 90 3.19 -2.95 23.47
N GLY A 91 3.28 -4.24 23.12
CA GLY A 91 2.87 -5.35 23.96
C GLY A 91 1.37 -5.60 24.02
N GLY A 92 0.55 -4.74 23.41
CA GLY A 92 -0.91 -4.88 23.35
C GLY A 92 -1.38 -5.60 22.06
N SER A 93 -2.65 -6.01 22.08
CA SER A 93 -3.26 -6.74 20.97
C SER A 93 -3.47 -5.91 19.71
N ALA A 94 -3.47 -4.56 19.80
CA ALA A 94 -3.65 -3.66 18.68
C ALA A 94 -2.35 -3.34 17.93
N GLN A 95 -1.19 -3.74 18.43
CA GLN A 95 0.10 -3.38 17.84
C GLN A 95 0.22 -3.87 16.39
N GLY A 96 -0.04 -5.15 16.14
CA GLY A 96 0.08 -5.73 14.80
C GLY A 96 -0.90 -5.12 13.79
N MET A 97 -2.13 -4.87 14.20
CA MET A 97 -3.14 -4.22 13.36
C MET A 97 -2.72 -2.78 13.00
N THR A 98 -2.17 -2.04 13.95
CA THR A 98 -1.71 -0.66 13.74
C THR A 98 -0.53 -0.62 12.76
N ILE A 99 0.42 -1.54 12.90
CA ILE A 99 1.55 -1.67 11.95
C ILE A 99 1.03 -1.95 10.54
N ALA A 100 0.13 -2.91 10.38
CA ALA A 100 -0.43 -3.26 9.07
C ALA A 100 -1.23 -2.10 8.46
N GLY A 101 -2.03 -1.40 9.25
CA GLY A 101 -2.79 -0.22 8.80
C GLY A 101 -1.89 0.92 8.35
N CYS A 102 -0.83 1.20 9.10
CA CYS A 102 0.20 2.18 8.75
C CYS A 102 0.87 1.84 7.41
N ARG A 103 1.32 0.59 7.25
CA ARG A 103 1.94 0.12 6.01
C ARG A 103 0.99 0.23 4.82
N THR A 104 -0.27 -0.10 5.01
CA THR A 104 -1.31 0.01 3.97
C THR A 104 -1.45 1.46 3.50
N GLY A 105 -1.59 2.40 4.42
CA GLY A 105 -1.73 3.82 4.11
C GLY A 105 -0.54 4.38 3.34
N LEU A 106 0.68 4.14 3.84
CA LEU A 106 1.91 4.57 3.17
C LEU A 106 2.09 3.93 1.80
N THR A 107 1.77 2.64 1.67
CA THR A 107 1.90 1.91 0.41
C THR A 107 0.93 2.42 -0.65
N LYS A 108 -0.33 2.71 -0.28
CA LYS A 108 -1.30 3.34 -1.21
C LYS A 108 -0.83 4.72 -1.67
N ALA A 109 -0.31 5.54 -0.76
CA ALA A 109 0.24 6.85 -1.10
C ALA A 109 1.44 6.73 -2.05
N ARG A 110 2.32 5.75 -1.83
CA ARG A 110 3.47 5.51 -2.72
C ARG A 110 3.03 5.05 -4.11
N THR A 111 2.03 4.19 -4.19
CA THR A 111 1.46 3.74 -5.47
C THR A 111 0.97 4.93 -6.30
N ALA A 112 0.24 5.85 -5.68
CA ALA A 112 -0.21 7.07 -6.34
C ALA A 112 0.96 7.95 -6.78
N GLN A 113 1.99 8.09 -5.95
CA GLN A 113 3.20 8.86 -6.27
C GLN A 113 3.96 8.24 -7.44
N LEU A 114 4.16 6.92 -7.45
CA LEU A 114 4.80 6.22 -8.55
C LEU A 114 4.05 6.44 -9.87
N LYS A 115 2.72 6.35 -9.84
CA LYS A 115 1.89 6.61 -11.02
C LYS A 115 2.03 8.04 -11.51
N SER A 116 2.11 9.01 -10.61
CA SER A 116 2.23 10.44 -10.96
C SER A 116 3.55 10.78 -11.65
N MET A 117 4.58 9.94 -11.53
CA MET A 117 5.87 10.14 -12.19
C MET A 117 5.86 9.72 -13.67
N MET A 118 4.80 9.10 -14.15
CA MET A 118 4.63 8.77 -15.57
C MET A 118 4.01 9.96 -16.29
N TRP A 119 4.80 11.04 -16.46
CA TRP A 119 4.31 12.36 -16.87
C TRP A 119 3.73 12.41 -18.28
N TYR A 120 4.27 11.60 -19.18
CA TYR A 120 3.84 11.56 -20.58
C TYR A 120 3.42 10.13 -20.94
N GLN A 121 2.14 9.90 -21.03
CA GLN A 121 1.56 8.61 -21.45
C GLN A 121 0.96 8.70 -22.83
#